data_d1a0f0ed176bae0665585bd1c65f875b
#
_entry.id   d1a0f0ed176bae0665585bd1c65f875b
#
_cell.length_a   1.000
_cell.length_b   1.000
_cell.length_c   1.000
_cell.angle_alpha   90.00
_cell.angle_beta   90.00
_cell.angle_gamma   90.00
#
_symmetry.space_group_name_H-M   'P 1'
#
loop_
_entity.id
_entity.type
_entity.pdbx_description
1 polymer ?
#
loop_
_entity_poly.entity_id
_entity_poly.type
_entity_poly.pdbx_seq_one_letter_code
_entity_poly.pdbx_strand_id
1 'polypeptide(L)'
;MELRKIQKDDYSYVEALLFEAFPPNERPPFQALIEKADMGLADFWVIREEDKNIGIAYLLPFEDVTYLFYFAVDSSCRGKGYGTKAMKAILEKYKDTHLLFSIEDWEEEAENTAQRIKRHEFYLRCGLLDLPFTLRGNGMAFAVMSNTDTIGPEKCRAVIEGIMGVPVDNLEIVPK
;
A
#
# COMPACT_ATOMS: atom_id res chain seq x y z
N MET A 1 -13.20 11.22 8.55
CA MET A 1 -12.02 10.34 8.35
C MET A 1 -10.77 11.18 8.43
N GLU A 2 -9.88 10.87 9.33
CA GLU A 2 -8.64 11.60 9.61
C GLU A 2 -7.44 10.68 9.35
N LEU A 3 -6.38 11.23 8.75
CA LEU A 3 -5.05 10.60 8.66
C LEU A 3 -4.14 11.30 9.68
N ARG A 4 -3.95 10.71 10.83
CA ARG A 4 -3.10 11.23 11.90
C ARG A 4 -1.75 10.54 11.88
N LYS A 5 -0.65 11.31 11.97
CA LYS A 5 0.69 10.71 12.08
C LYS A 5 0.75 9.79 13.30
N ILE A 6 1.40 8.64 13.12
CA ILE A 6 1.60 7.66 14.18
C ILE A 6 2.29 8.30 15.40
N GLN A 7 1.86 7.92 16.58
CA GLN A 7 2.44 8.33 17.86
C GLN A 7 2.79 7.09 18.69
N LYS A 8 3.61 7.24 19.72
CA LYS A 8 4.04 6.11 20.57
C LYS A 8 2.88 5.32 21.17
N ASP A 9 1.81 6.00 21.53
CA ASP A 9 0.60 5.38 22.10
C ASP A 9 -0.15 4.49 21.07
N ASP A 10 0.13 4.66 19.77
CA ASP A 10 -0.48 3.86 18.73
C ASP A 10 0.29 2.56 18.44
N TYR A 11 1.54 2.45 18.90
CA TYR A 11 2.45 1.38 18.45
C TYR A 11 1.87 -0.02 18.65
N SER A 12 1.29 -0.29 19.82
CA SER A 12 0.69 -1.60 20.10
C SER A 12 -0.47 -1.93 19.15
N TYR A 13 -1.31 -0.94 18.83
CA TYR A 13 -2.41 -1.11 17.87
C TYR A 13 -1.91 -1.33 16.45
N VAL A 14 -0.97 -0.50 16.03
CA VAL A 14 -0.44 -0.53 14.67
C VAL A 14 0.33 -1.83 14.41
N GLU A 15 1.18 -2.24 15.34
CA GLU A 15 1.93 -3.50 15.25
C GLU A 15 0.99 -4.70 15.19
N ALA A 16 -0.03 -4.76 16.06
CA ALA A 16 -1.03 -5.82 16.05
C ALA A 16 -1.77 -5.89 14.70
N LEU A 17 -2.16 -4.74 14.13
CA LEU A 17 -2.85 -4.69 12.85
C LEU A 17 -1.94 -5.10 11.68
N LEU A 18 -0.65 -4.72 11.70
CA LEU A 18 0.33 -5.20 10.74
C LEU A 18 0.47 -6.73 10.78
N PHE A 19 0.54 -7.30 11.99
CA PHE A 19 0.59 -8.77 12.18
C PHE A 19 -0.66 -9.49 11.68
N GLU A 20 -1.84 -8.89 11.86
CA GLU A 20 -3.10 -9.44 11.37
C GLU A 20 -3.21 -9.37 9.85
N ALA A 21 -2.80 -8.24 9.26
CA ALA A 21 -3.11 -7.93 7.86
C ALA A 21 -2.09 -8.45 6.84
N PHE A 22 -0.83 -8.66 7.27
CA PHE A 22 0.26 -9.01 6.35
C PHE A 22 1.05 -10.23 6.84
N PRO A 23 1.48 -11.12 5.94
CA PRO A 23 2.28 -12.29 6.32
C PRO A 23 3.71 -11.90 6.77
N PRO A 24 4.39 -12.77 7.53
CA PRO A 24 5.73 -12.45 8.08
C PRO A 24 6.79 -12.06 7.06
N ASN A 25 6.77 -12.68 5.88
CA ASN A 25 7.72 -12.41 4.78
C ASN A 25 7.51 -11.05 4.09
N GLU A 26 6.36 -10.40 4.32
CA GLU A 26 6.04 -9.06 3.79
C GLU A 26 6.23 -7.95 4.83
N ARG A 27 6.66 -8.29 6.05
CA ARG A 27 6.81 -7.34 7.14
C ARG A 27 8.27 -7.15 7.53
N PRO A 28 8.91 -6.01 7.25
CA PRO A 28 10.14 -5.62 7.92
C PRO A 28 9.88 -5.44 9.43
N PRO A 29 10.94 -5.42 10.25
CA PRO A 29 10.81 -5.14 11.67
C PRO A 29 10.04 -3.82 11.90
N PHE A 30 9.09 -3.82 12.84
CA PHE A 30 8.26 -2.65 13.13
C PHE A 30 9.09 -1.41 13.45
N GLN A 31 10.17 -1.58 14.21
CA GLN A 31 11.10 -0.51 14.53
C GLN A 31 11.71 0.15 13.29
N ALA A 32 12.02 -0.61 12.24
CA ALA A 32 12.56 -0.08 11.00
C ALA A 32 11.54 0.80 10.23
N LEU A 33 10.25 0.47 10.33
CA LEU A 33 9.18 1.31 9.76
C LEU A 33 9.09 2.64 10.51
N ILE A 34 9.18 2.61 11.83
CA ILE A 34 9.17 3.81 12.67
C ILE A 34 10.37 4.71 12.38
N GLU A 35 11.58 4.13 12.36
CA GLU A 35 12.81 4.87 12.08
C GLU A 35 12.75 5.57 10.71
N LYS A 36 12.27 4.88 9.67
CA LYS A 36 12.10 5.45 8.33
C LYS A 36 11.09 6.60 8.33
N ALA A 37 10.02 6.49 9.10
CA ALA A 37 9.04 7.56 9.27
C ALA A 37 9.59 8.76 10.06
N ASP A 38 10.36 8.51 11.12
CA ASP A 38 11.02 9.56 11.93
C ASP A 38 12.08 10.33 11.13
N MET A 39 12.74 9.65 10.19
CA MET A 39 13.68 10.27 9.25
C MET A 39 13.00 11.08 8.13
N GLY A 40 11.66 11.08 8.05
CA GLY A 40 10.91 11.75 7.00
C GLY A 40 10.98 11.05 5.63
N LEU A 41 11.42 9.81 5.58
CA LEU A 41 11.49 8.98 4.38
C LEU A 41 10.23 8.18 4.11
N ALA A 42 9.30 8.17 5.06
CA ALA A 42 8.00 7.54 4.97
C ALA A 42 6.96 8.36 5.72
N ASP A 43 5.72 8.23 5.29
CA ASP A 43 4.55 8.72 6.01
C ASP A 43 3.81 7.54 6.64
N PHE A 44 3.75 7.50 7.96
CA PHE A 44 3.02 6.48 8.69
C PHE A 44 1.77 7.07 9.35
N TRP A 45 0.60 6.69 8.83
CA TRP A 45 -0.69 7.22 9.26
C TRP A 45 -1.49 6.17 10.04
N VAL A 46 -2.06 6.60 11.15
CA VAL A 46 -3.20 5.94 11.79
C VAL A 46 -4.46 6.59 11.21
N ILE A 47 -5.32 5.75 10.65
CA ILE A 47 -6.60 6.16 10.06
C ILE A 47 -7.65 6.16 11.17
N ARG A 48 -8.32 7.29 11.37
CA ARG A 48 -9.29 7.47 12.45
C ARG A 48 -10.62 7.97 11.94
N GLU A 49 -11.67 7.54 12.62
CA GLU A 49 -13.02 8.12 12.49
C GLU A 49 -13.50 8.46 13.90
N GLU A 50 -13.72 9.74 14.16
CA GLU A 50 -13.98 10.25 15.51
C GLU A 50 -12.85 9.84 16.49
N ASP A 51 -13.18 9.18 17.58
CA ASP A 51 -12.22 8.73 18.59
C ASP A 51 -11.69 7.29 18.35
N LYS A 52 -12.09 6.65 17.23
CA LYS A 52 -11.73 5.26 16.95
C LYS A 52 -10.63 5.15 15.91
N ASN A 53 -9.63 4.30 16.18
CA ASN A 53 -8.68 3.85 15.19
C ASN A 53 -9.39 2.84 14.25
N ILE A 54 -9.27 3.07 12.94
CA ILE A 54 -9.96 2.29 11.90
C ILE A 54 -8.98 1.46 11.09
N GLY A 55 -7.73 1.90 11.00
CA GLY A 55 -6.73 1.25 10.16
C GLY A 55 -5.42 2.02 10.12
N ILE A 56 -4.58 1.62 9.19
CA ILE A 56 -3.26 2.20 8.96
C ILE A 56 -2.99 2.41 7.47
N ALA A 57 -2.11 3.38 7.18
CA ALA A 57 -1.48 3.53 5.87
C ALA A 57 -0.01 3.89 6.04
N TYR A 58 0.87 3.22 5.28
CA TYR A 58 2.29 3.50 5.22
C TYR A 58 2.68 3.82 3.79
N LEU A 59 3.16 5.03 3.56
CA LEU A 59 3.44 5.54 2.23
C LEU A 59 4.90 5.99 2.14
N LEU A 60 5.49 5.79 0.97
CA LEU A 60 6.88 6.09 0.67
C LEU A 60 6.91 7.11 -0.47
N PRO A 61 7.09 8.41 -0.18
CA PRO A 61 7.24 9.43 -1.21
C PRO A 61 8.54 9.24 -1.99
N PHE A 62 8.47 9.35 -3.30
CA PHE A 62 9.63 9.33 -4.20
C PHE A 62 9.37 10.24 -5.42
N GLU A 63 10.01 11.39 -5.48
CA GLU A 63 9.80 12.40 -6.51
C GLU A 63 8.32 12.80 -6.63
N ASP A 64 7.71 12.62 -7.80
CA ASP A 64 6.31 12.90 -8.13
C ASP A 64 5.38 11.70 -7.87
N VAL A 65 5.89 10.59 -7.32
CA VAL A 65 5.14 9.37 -7.02
C VAL A 65 5.16 9.11 -5.52
N THR A 66 4.03 8.69 -4.98
CA THR A 66 3.93 8.18 -3.61
C THR A 66 3.56 6.70 -3.67
N TYR A 67 4.42 5.83 -3.15
CA TYR A 67 4.17 4.39 -3.13
C TYR A 67 3.41 4.00 -1.86
N LEU A 68 2.20 3.45 -2.02
CA LEU A 68 1.40 2.92 -0.91
C LEU A 68 1.90 1.51 -0.57
N PHE A 69 2.74 1.42 0.45
CA PHE A 69 3.38 0.18 0.86
C PHE A 69 2.47 -0.70 1.74
N TYR A 70 1.79 -0.08 2.72
CA TYR A 70 0.78 -0.75 3.52
C TYR A 70 -0.51 0.05 3.56
N PHE A 71 -1.63 -0.66 3.43
CA PHE A 71 -2.96 -0.16 3.70
C PHE A 71 -3.79 -1.29 4.33
N ALA A 72 -4.24 -1.09 5.54
CA ALA A 72 -5.06 -2.06 6.24
C ALA A 72 -6.19 -1.38 7.01
N VAL A 73 -7.37 -2.00 6.95
CA VAL A 73 -8.53 -1.65 7.78
C VAL A 73 -8.72 -2.75 8.82
N ASP A 74 -8.82 -2.35 10.08
CA ASP A 74 -9.11 -3.22 11.21
C ASP A 74 -10.30 -4.14 10.90
N SER A 75 -10.17 -5.43 11.18
CA SER A 75 -11.20 -6.44 10.86
C SER A 75 -12.55 -6.10 11.48
N SER A 76 -12.58 -5.53 12.69
CA SER A 76 -13.80 -5.08 13.38
C SER A 76 -14.51 -3.91 12.68
N CYS A 77 -13.81 -3.24 11.76
CA CYS A 77 -14.27 -2.07 11.02
C CYS A 77 -14.63 -2.37 9.56
N ARG A 78 -14.35 -3.56 9.06
CA ARG A 78 -14.64 -3.97 7.68
C ARG A 78 -16.14 -4.03 7.40
N GLY A 79 -16.52 -3.95 6.13
CA GLY A 79 -17.92 -4.01 5.69
C GLY A 79 -18.78 -2.77 5.98
N LYS A 80 -18.21 -1.72 6.57
CA LYS A 80 -18.90 -0.48 6.97
C LYS A 80 -18.55 0.73 6.09
N GLY A 81 -17.88 0.51 4.95
CA GLY A 81 -17.46 1.58 4.03
C GLY A 81 -16.23 2.38 4.47
N TYR A 82 -15.64 2.06 5.61
CA TYR A 82 -14.46 2.79 6.11
C TYR A 82 -13.24 2.70 5.19
N GLY A 83 -13.01 1.54 4.55
CA GLY A 83 -11.93 1.40 3.59
C GLY A 83 -12.02 2.40 2.43
N THR A 84 -13.21 2.57 1.86
CA THR A 84 -13.44 3.54 0.78
C THR A 84 -13.25 4.98 1.24
N LYS A 85 -13.73 5.32 2.44
CA LYS A 85 -13.50 6.66 3.02
C LYS A 85 -12.01 6.91 3.27
N ALA A 86 -11.30 5.91 3.79
CA ALA A 86 -9.87 5.99 4.06
C ALA A 86 -9.06 6.17 2.76
N MET A 87 -9.36 5.38 1.72
CA MET A 87 -8.68 5.52 0.43
C MET A 87 -8.93 6.88 -0.21
N LYS A 88 -10.16 7.41 -0.14
CA LYS A 88 -10.46 8.78 -0.59
C LYS A 88 -9.67 9.84 0.18
N ALA A 89 -9.51 9.69 1.49
CA ALA A 89 -8.71 10.60 2.30
C ALA A 89 -7.21 10.54 1.93
N ILE A 90 -6.70 9.35 1.61
CA ILE A 90 -5.32 9.17 1.10
C ILE A 90 -5.18 9.86 -0.25
N LEU A 91 -6.07 9.58 -1.21
CA LEU A 91 -6.04 10.20 -2.54
C LEU A 91 -6.11 11.73 -2.47
N GLU A 92 -6.95 12.30 -1.61
CA GLU A 92 -7.03 13.75 -1.43
C GLU A 92 -5.74 14.32 -0.81
N LYS A 93 -5.17 13.62 0.18
CA LYS A 93 -3.93 14.07 0.83
C LYS A 93 -2.73 14.08 -0.12
N TYR A 94 -2.67 13.13 -1.03
CA TYR A 94 -1.58 12.95 -1.99
C TYR A 94 -1.97 13.35 -3.43
N LYS A 95 -2.96 14.23 -3.59
CA LYS A 95 -3.47 14.66 -4.89
C LYS A 95 -2.44 15.34 -5.80
N ASP A 96 -1.38 15.88 -5.23
CA ASP A 96 -0.30 16.55 -5.96
C ASP A 96 0.81 15.57 -6.40
N THR A 97 0.67 14.28 -6.07
CA THR A 97 1.56 13.20 -6.49
C THR A 97 0.74 12.05 -7.11
N HIS A 98 1.42 11.17 -7.82
CA HIS A 98 0.80 9.95 -8.34
C HIS A 98 0.88 8.84 -7.30
N LEU A 99 -0.25 8.22 -6.96
CA LEU A 99 -0.27 7.05 -6.08
C LEU A 99 0.06 5.80 -6.90
N LEU A 100 1.04 5.02 -6.43
CA LEU A 100 1.47 3.75 -7.03
C LEU A 100 1.50 2.67 -5.96
N PHE A 101 1.08 1.46 -6.27
CA PHE A 101 1.22 0.30 -5.39
C PHE A 101 1.06 -1.01 -6.16
N SER A 102 1.40 -2.10 -5.53
CA SER A 102 1.19 -3.44 -6.06
C SER A 102 0.35 -4.28 -5.10
N ILE A 103 -0.45 -5.17 -5.68
CA ILE A 103 -1.23 -6.17 -4.96
C ILE A 103 -0.91 -7.56 -5.53
N GLU A 104 -1.07 -8.61 -4.74
CA GLU A 104 -0.98 -9.98 -5.27
C GLU A 104 -1.86 -10.11 -6.53
N ASP A 105 -1.30 -10.70 -7.57
CA ASP A 105 -2.00 -10.82 -8.85
C ASP A 105 -3.27 -11.65 -8.68
N TRP A 106 -4.40 -11.02 -8.97
CA TRP A 106 -5.73 -11.60 -8.83
C TRP A 106 -6.12 -12.54 -9.97
N GLU A 107 -5.37 -12.52 -11.07
CA GLU A 107 -5.53 -13.44 -12.21
C GLU A 107 -4.82 -14.78 -11.96
N GLU A 108 -3.86 -14.82 -11.02
CA GLU A 108 -3.18 -16.06 -10.67
C GLU A 108 -4.03 -16.92 -9.72
N GLU A 109 -4.05 -18.23 -9.99
CA GLU A 109 -4.74 -19.21 -9.16
C GLU A 109 -3.98 -19.40 -7.83
N ALA A 110 -4.65 -19.18 -6.70
CA ALA A 110 -4.11 -19.31 -5.36
C ALA A 110 -5.22 -19.68 -4.36
N GLU A 111 -4.85 -20.16 -3.18
CA GLU A 111 -5.81 -20.45 -2.11
C GLU A 111 -6.68 -19.25 -1.73
N ASN A 112 -6.13 -18.04 -1.84
CA ASN A 112 -6.81 -16.79 -1.50
C ASN A 112 -7.33 -16.00 -2.72
N THR A 113 -7.47 -16.62 -3.90
CA THR A 113 -7.91 -15.96 -5.15
C THR A 113 -9.16 -15.11 -4.96
N ALA A 114 -10.18 -15.63 -4.26
CA ALA A 114 -11.42 -14.88 -4.00
C ALA A 114 -11.17 -13.59 -3.19
N GLN A 115 -10.18 -13.60 -2.28
CA GLN A 115 -9.80 -12.43 -1.50
C GLN A 115 -9.02 -11.43 -2.36
N ARG A 116 -8.13 -11.90 -3.24
CA ARG A 116 -7.38 -11.06 -4.19
C ARG A 116 -8.33 -10.31 -5.12
N ILE A 117 -9.31 -11.01 -5.71
CA ILE A 117 -10.35 -10.42 -6.57
C ILE A 117 -11.12 -9.32 -5.82
N LYS A 118 -11.60 -9.60 -4.60
CA LYS A 118 -12.32 -8.60 -3.79
C LYS A 118 -11.48 -7.38 -3.46
N ARG A 119 -10.18 -7.56 -3.23
CA ARG A 119 -9.23 -6.48 -2.98
C ARG A 119 -9.04 -5.63 -4.23
N HIS A 120 -8.82 -6.25 -5.38
CA HIS A 120 -8.71 -5.58 -6.67
C HIS A 120 -9.97 -4.76 -7.00
N GLU A 121 -11.16 -5.38 -6.93
CA GLU A 121 -12.43 -4.68 -7.12
C GLU A 121 -12.64 -3.50 -6.16
N PHE A 122 -12.17 -3.63 -4.91
CA PHE A 122 -12.21 -2.55 -3.95
C PHE A 122 -11.41 -1.33 -4.45
N TYR A 123 -10.20 -1.53 -4.94
CA TYR A 123 -9.38 -0.44 -5.46
C TYR A 123 -9.97 0.19 -6.73
N LEU A 124 -10.52 -0.62 -7.64
CA LEU A 124 -11.24 -0.11 -8.82
C LEU A 124 -12.42 0.79 -8.41
N ARG A 125 -13.22 0.36 -7.42
CA ARG A 125 -14.33 1.19 -6.89
C ARG A 125 -13.85 2.49 -6.21
N CYS A 126 -12.61 2.56 -5.77
CA CYS A 126 -12.00 3.78 -5.24
C CYS A 126 -11.49 4.73 -6.33
N GLY A 127 -11.57 4.36 -7.61
CA GLY A 127 -11.13 5.16 -8.75
C GLY A 127 -9.66 4.92 -9.14
N LEU A 128 -9.06 3.85 -8.63
CA LEU A 128 -7.73 3.40 -9.04
C LEU A 128 -7.85 2.49 -10.26
N LEU A 129 -6.80 2.36 -11.03
CA LEU A 129 -6.76 1.60 -12.27
C LEU A 129 -5.56 0.65 -12.31
N ASP A 130 -5.68 -0.41 -13.08
CA ASP A 130 -4.56 -1.31 -13.38
C ASP A 130 -3.61 -0.66 -14.38
N LEU A 131 -2.33 -0.78 -14.13
CA LEU A 131 -1.32 -0.49 -15.14
C LEU A 131 -1.11 -1.72 -16.06
N PRO A 132 -0.70 -1.51 -17.33
CA PRO A 132 -0.64 -2.58 -18.33
C PRO A 132 0.61 -3.44 -18.20
N PHE A 133 1.05 -3.71 -16.96
CA PHE A 133 2.18 -4.58 -16.66
C PHE A 133 2.05 -5.18 -15.25
N THR A 134 2.73 -6.29 -15.03
CA THR A 134 2.85 -6.97 -13.73
C THR A 134 4.29 -6.96 -13.24
N LEU A 135 4.47 -7.02 -11.94
CA LEU A 135 5.77 -7.26 -11.30
C LEU A 135 5.88 -8.76 -11.01
N ARG A 136 7.01 -9.36 -11.35
CA ARG A 136 7.32 -10.76 -11.04
C ARG A 136 8.65 -10.83 -10.30
N GLY A 137 8.66 -11.57 -9.20
CA GLY A 137 9.88 -11.78 -8.40
C GLY A 137 9.66 -12.79 -7.30
N ASN A 138 10.69 -13.56 -6.98
CA ASN A 138 10.66 -14.57 -5.92
C ASN A 138 9.49 -15.58 -6.03
N GLY A 139 9.10 -15.93 -7.26
CA GLY A 139 7.99 -16.85 -7.51
C GLY A 139 6.60 -16.26 -7.30
N MET A 140 6.48 -14.96 -7.11
CA MET A 140 5.21 -14.26 -6.96
C MET A 140 4.98 -13.28 -8.12
N ALA A 141 3.71 -13.06 -8.44
CA ALA A 141 3.28 -12.02 -9.37
C ALA A 141 2.39 -10.99 -8.65
N PHE A 142 2.55 -9.74 -9.05
CA PHE A 142 1.80 -8.63 -8.50
C PHE A 142 1.21 -7.77 -9.63
N ALA A 143 -0.07 -7.51 -9.55
CA ALA A 143 -0.71 -6.49 -10.35
C ALA A 143 -0.33 -5.11 -9.82
N VAL A 144 -0.03 -4.17 -10.72
CA VAL A 144 0.34 -2.81 -10.37
C VAL A 144 -0.84 -1.89 -10.58
N MET A 145 -1.15 -1.08 -9.58
CA MET A 145 -2.27 -0.15 -9.63
C MET A 145 -1.82 1.28 -9.33
N SER A 146 -2.56 2.24 -9.87
CA SER A 146 -2.28 3.66 -9.72
C SER A 146 -3.55 4.50 -9.84
N ASN A 147 -3.47 5.79 -9.48
CA ASN A 147 -4.49 6.80 -9.78
C ASN A 147 -4.28 7.48 -11.14
N THR A 148 -3.28 7.03 -11.92
CA THR A 148 -2.95 7.52 -13.27
C THR A 148 -2.45 6.38 -14.14
N ASP A 149 -2.66 6.49 -15.45
CA ASP A 149 -2.14 5.57 -16.47
C ASP A 149 -0.78 6.01 -17.05
N THR A 150 -0.23 7.11 -16.55
CA THR A 150 1.00 7.71 -17.10
C THR A 150 2.29 7.08 -16.56
N ILE A 151 2.22 6.21 -15.53
CA ILE A 151 3.38 5.54 -14.97
C ILE A 151 3.71 4.30 -15.81
N GLY A 152 4.81 4.36 -16.57
CA GLY A 152 5.33 3.22 -17.31
C GLY A 152 6.25 2.30 -16.49
N PRO A 153 6.66 1.15 -17.09
CA PRO A 153 7.53 0.16 -16.43
C PRO A 153 8.84 0.72 -15.88
N GLU A 154 9.49 1.60 -16.64
CA GLU A 154 10.78 2.20 -16.25
C GLU A 154 10.62 3.10 -15.02
N LYS A 155 9.59 3.96 -14.98
CA LYS A 155 9.29 4.81 -13.82
C LYS A 155 8.89 3.97 -12.61
N CYS A 156 8.09 2.92 -12.82
CA CYS A 156 7.73 1.99 -11.75
C CYS A 156 8.98 1.33 -11.13
N ARG A 157 9.92 0.84 -11.95
CA ARG A 157 11.20 0.30 -11.47
C ARG A 157 11.99 1.34 -10.68
N ALA A 158 12.16 2.54 -11.23
CA ALA A 158 12.90 3.61 -10.57
C ALA A 158 12.31 3.97 -9.20
N VAL A 159 10.99 4.00 -9.06
CA VAL A 159 10.30 4.23 -7.78
C VAL A 159 10.62 3.11 -6.81
N ILE A 160 10.50 1.84 -7.21
CA ILE A 160 10.76 0.70 -6.33
C ILE A 160 12.22 0.70 -5.86
N GLU A 161 13.17 0.85 -6.76
CA GLU A 161 14.61 0.92 -6.43
C GLU A 161 14.92 2.12 -5.54
N GLY A 162 14.33 3.27 -5.82
CA GLY A 162 14.50 4.48 -5.03
C GLY A 162 14.00 4.34 -3.58
N ILE A 163 12.82 3.75 -3.36
CA ILE A 163 12.28 3.52 -2.01
C ILE A 163 13.00 2.40 -1.27
N MET A 164 13.53 1.40 -1.99
CA MET A 164 14.33 0.30 -1.42
C MET A 164 15.77 0.72 -1.13
N GLY A 165 16.28 1.74 -1.82
CA GLY A 165 17.67 2.21 -1.71
C GLY A 165 18.70 1.27 -2.33
N VAL A 166 18.26 0.26 -3.07
CA VAL A 166 19.12 -0.74 -3.74
C VAL A 166 18.49 -1.16 -5.07
N PRO A 167 19.28 -1.57 -6.08
CA PRO A 167 18.77 -2.20 -7.28
C PRO A 167 17.97 -3.47 -6.95
N VAL A 168 16.92 -3.74 -7.71
CA VAL A 168 16.07 -4.92 -7.52
C VAL A 168 16.28 -5.88 -8.71
N ASP A 169 17.40 -6.59 -8.69
CA ASP A 169 17.85 -7.43 -9.81
C ASP A 169 16.89 -8.59 -10.12
N ASN A 170 16.17 -9.08 -9.11
CA ASN A 170 15.22 -10.20 -9.23
C ASN A 170 13.78 -9.76 -9.56
N LEU A 171 13.57 -8.48 -9.83
CA LEU A 171 12.26 -7.94 -10.19
C LEU A 171 12.13 -7.82 -11.71
N GLU A 172 11.25 -8.62 -12.28
CA GLU A 172 10.86 -8.51 -13.67
C GLU A 172 9.58 -7.67 -13.80
N ILE A 173 9.53 -6.80 -14.80
CA ILE A 173 8.32 -6.06 -15.17
C ILE A 173 7.86 -6.60 -16.52
N VAL A 174 6.72 -7.27 -16.51
CA VAL A 174 6.18 -8.00 -17.66
C VAL A 174 4.92 -7.30 -18.16
N PRO A 175 4.83 -6.94 -19.46
CA PRO A 175 3.59 -6.42 -20.04
C PRO A 175 2.43 -7.41 -19.84
N LYS A 176 1.23 -6.87 -19.60
CA LYS A 176 -0.03 -7.64 -19.63
C LYS A 176 -0.52 -7.89 -21.03
#